data_f9f8cbe763961be82b64c8b5b5f74363
#
_entry.id   f9f8cbe763961be82b64c8b5b5f74363
#
_cell.length_a   1.000
_cell.length_b   1.000
_cell.length_c   1.000
_cell.angle_alpha   90.00
_cell.angle_beta   90.00
_cell.angle_gamma   90.00
#
_symmetry.space_group_name_H-M   'P 1'
#
loop_
_entity.id
_entity.type
_entity.pdbx_description
1 polymer ?
#
loop_
_entity_poly.entity_id
_entity_poly.type
_entity_poly.pdbx_seq_one_letter_code
_entity_poly.pdbx_strand_id
1 'polypeptide(L)'
;ELIYNNTYKFIQFTYKVPKEYENKVYIGTIVELLFRNKKYKAVVVDINVKKPNTKNINDIQNVLFRLTDEQITFLTYLSVSNFLNIGILLSEIFDVKKFKNQKKNKTKSIEQYTKSDIFKNSSNNHKNIFVTPTLETCNKLSNELIANEINLDFYQKTGGRDEIDNFINSNIDFKNIVILSNNFNYFNITNDVVFHFYDTNNISYKLPKLNGINIIELAILKQKIFGGNFNFYNIFPALDMFDSYDHYEEITIKNNITYIYGNNFEECINILKNKFQYDKCIPYTNSEILKNELNEYTFTENLLSKDTDVYFLFNPKLSYKNTLNSLRLISLIKDVQYCEYINIPIVLISTKDQDLQEMLKLSNIKNLANNELRERSKYGPNINTKIFTLSSDNEIETEKYNDYLLGPRKEEGRFEYEIRLILSKNINYNKIMDLFSYTNIHNPTKSRNI
;
A
#
# COMPACT_ATOMS: atom_id res chain seq x y z
N GLU A 1 -0.43 14.15 21.45
CA GLU A 1 -1.24 14.22 20.22
C GLU A 1 -2.66 13.72 20.48
N LEU A 2 -3.67 14.46 20.04
CA LEU A 2 -5.08 14.08 20.21
C LEU A 2 -5.46 12.90 19.32
N ILE A 3 -6.21 11.96 19.87
CA ILE A 3 -6.82 10.84 19.13
C ILE A 3 -8.19 11.34 18.63
N TYR A 4 -8.22 11.93 17.42
CA TYR A 4 -9.41 12.60 16.89
C TYR A 4 -9.47 12.57 15.37
N ASN A 5 -10.67 12.36 14.81
CA ASN A 5 -10.95 12.04 13.40
C ASN A 5 -10.83 13.21 12.40
N ASN A 6 -10.54 14.44 12.78
CA ASN A 6 -10.76 15.58 11.87
C ASN A 6 -9.60 16.56 11.69
N THR A 7 -8.41 16.27 12.17
CA THR A 7 -7.28 17.20 12.00
C THR A 7 -6.10 16.51 11.33
N TYR A 8 -5.99 16.68 10.01
CA TYR A 8 -4.78 16.40 9.23
C TYR A 8 -3.60 17.30 9.62
N LYS A 9 -3.72 18.07 10.70
CA LYS A 9 -2.65 18.94 11.17
C LYS A 9 -1.85 18.22 12.24
N PHE A 10 -0.54 18.17 12.07
CA PHE A 10 0.41 17.73 13.09
C PHE A 10 0.42 18.73 14.25
N ILE A 11 -0.62 18.71 15.08
CA ILE A 11 -0.69 19.62 16.21
C ILE A 11 -0.38 18.82 17.46
N GLN A 12 0.75 19.13 18.07
CA GLN A 12 1.12 18.67 19.40
C GLN A 12 0.70 19.74 20.42
N PHE A 13 0.13 19.28 21.52
CA PHE A 13 -0.28 20.16 22.61
C PHE A 13 0.50 19.80 23.87
N THR A 14 0.94 20.80 24.61
CA THR A 14 1.62 20.62 25.90
C THR A 14 0.58 20.67 27.00
N TYR A 15 0.61 19.66 27.87
CA TYR A 15 -0.20 19.55 29.07
C TYR A 15 0.69 19.35 30.30
N LYS A 16 0.22 19.79 31.44
CA LYS A 16 0.89 19.54 32.72
C LYS A 16 0.47 18.17 33.24
N VAL A 17 1.43 17.45 33.80
CA VAL A 17 1.19 16.18 34.50
C VAL A 17 1.01 16.48 35.99
N PRO A 18 -0.18 16.21 36.58
CA PRO A 18 -0.40 16.31 38.00
C PRO A 18 0.56 15.37 38.76
N LYS A 19 0.93 15.75 40.00
CA LYS A 19 1.89 14.99 40.85
C LYS A 19 1.47 13.51 41.04
N GLU A 20 0.18 13.23 41.10
CA GLU A 20 -0.39 11.87 41.26
C GLU A 20 -0.15 10.97 40.05
N TYR A 21 0.18 11.56 38.86
CA TYR A 21 0.44 10.86 37.59
C TYR A 21 1.91 10.92 37.13
N GLU A 22 2.80 11.63 37.84
CA GLU A 22 4.20 11.81 37.40
C GLU A 22 4.91 10.47 37.12
N ASN A 23 4.65 9.45 37.95
CA ASN A 23 5.23 8.10 37.79
C ASN A 23 4.42 7.15 36.91
N LYS A 24 3.40 7.65 36.22
CA LYS A 24 2.51 6.84 35.36
C LYS A 24 2.50 7.34 33.91
N VAL A 25 3.06 8.51 33.65
CA VAL A 25 3.06 9.13 32.33
C VAL A 25 4.41 8.95 31.65
N TYR A 26 4.43 8.22 30.56
CA TYR A 26 5.59 7.93 29.72
C TYR A 26 5.18 8.11 28.25
N ILE A 27 6.14 8.12 27.35
CA ILE A 27 5.85 8.07 25.89
C ILE A 27 4.98 6.83 25.62
N GLY A 28 3.93 7.02 24.83
CA GLY A 28 2.93 5.99 24.51
C GLY A 28 1.80 5.85 25.54
N THR A 29 1.80 6.64 26.61
CA THR A 29 0.67 6.64 27.56
C THR A 29 -0.55 7.27 26.92
N ILE A 30 -1.70 6.60 27.02
CA ILE A 30 -2.99 7.13 26.61
C ILE A 30 -3.63 7.83 27.81
N VAL A 31 -3.98 9.10 27.60
CA VAL A 31 -4.52 9.98 28.64
C VAL A 31 -5.87 10.56 28.22
N GLU A 32 -6.68 10.98 29.18
CA GLU A 32 -7.83 11.85 28.97
C GLU A 32 -7.46 13.29 29.33
N LEU A 33 -7.92 14.22 28.51
CA LEU A 33 -7.67 15.63 28.68
C LEU A 33 -8.85 16.48 28.20
N LEU A 34 -8.89 17.74 28.61
CA LEU A 34 -9.81 18.73 28.09
C LEU A 34 -9.15 19.55 26.98
N PHE A 35 -9.75 19.52 25.79
CA PHE A 35 -9.37 20.41 24.69
C PHE A 35 -10.60 21.19 24.23
N ARG A 36 -10.52 22.52 24.27
CA ARG A 36 -11.67 23.40 23.99
C ARG A 36 -12.95 22.99 24.77
N ASN A 37 -12.79 22.72 26.06
CA ASN A 37 -13.86 22.30 26.99
C ASN A 37 -14.56 20.97 26.64
N LYS A 38 -13.98 20.16 25.75
CA LYS A 38 -14.45 18.81 25.45
C LYS A 38 -13.41 17.78 25.89
N LYS A 39 -13.88 16.61 26.36
CA LYS A 39 -13.02 15.50 26.73
C LYS A 39 -12.53 14.77 25.47
N TYR A 40 -11.21 14.57 25.42
CA TYR A 40 -10.54 13.82 24.36
C TYR A 40 -9.57 12.81 24.96
N LYS A 41 -9.33 11.73 24.23
CA LYS A 41 -8.18 10.86 24.45
C LYS A 41 -6.99 11.42 23.67
N ALA A 42 -5.81 11.24 24.24
CA ALA A 42 -4.56 11.65 23.61
C ALA A 42 -3.47 10.63 23.88
N VAL A 43 -2.49 10.57 23.00
CA VAL A 43 -1.26 9.80 23.22
C VAL A 43 -0.13 10.75 23.57
N VAL A 44 0.64 10.38 24.59
CA VAL A 44 1.87 11.10 24.98
C VAL A 44 2.97 10.71 24.01
N VAL A 45 3.49 11.68 23.27
CA VAL A 45 4.56 11.48 22.27
C VAL A 45 5.91 12.02 22.73
N ASP A 46 5.92 12.92 23.71
CA ASP A 46 7.12 13.46 24.32
C ASP A 46 6.86 13.83 25.78
N ILE A 47 7.93 13.86 26.58
CA ILE A 47 7.91 14.22 28.01
C ILE A 47 9.06 15.20 28.29
N ASN A 48 8.93 15.98 29.36
CA ASN A 48 9.93 16.98 29.77
C ASN A 48 10.20 18.07 28.71
N VAL A 49 9.18 18.40 27.91
CA VAL A 49 9.25 19.46 26.92
C VAL A 49 9.40 20.83 27.60
N LYS A 50 10.08 21.78 26.93
CA LYS A 50 10.17 23.15 27.41
C LYS A 50 8.77 23.75 27.56
N LYS A 51 8.56 24.43 28.69
CA LYS A 51 7.30 25.14 28.94
C LYS A 51 7.03 26.13 27.81
N PRO A 52 5.88 26.01 27.11
CA PRO A 52 5.54 27.01 26.10
C PRO A 52 5.27 28.38 26.74
N ASN A 53 5.46 29.46 25.96
CA ASN A 53 5.25 30.84 26.42
C ASN A 53 3.76 31.19 26.64
N THR A 54 2.91 30.21 26.91
CA THR A 54 1.47 30.41 27.18
C THR A 54 1.20 30.56 28.66
N LYS A 55 0.30 31.50 29.02
CA LYS A 55 -0.02 31.79 30.45
C LYS A 55 -0.65 30.62 31.19
N ASN A 56 -1.44 29.79 30.53
CA ASN A 56 -2.16 28.69 31.15
C ASN A 56 -1.93 27.41 30.39
N ILE A 57 -1.39 26.39 31.06
CA ILE A 57 -1.25 25.02 30.57
C ILE A 57 -2.22 24.17 31.38
N ASN A 58 -3.16 23.51 30.68
CA ASN A 58 -4.14 22.62 31.30
C ASN A 58 -3.48 21.32 31.78
N ASP A 59 -4.02 20.76 32.85
CA ASP A 59 -3.64 19.47 33.36
C ASP A 59 -4.28 18.33 32.56
N ILE A 60 -3.61 17.17 32.47
CA ILE A 60 -4.27 15.93 32.05
C ILE A 60 -5.29 15.54 33.12
N GLN A 61 -6.41 14.95 32.68
CA GLN A 61 -7.53 14.61 33.59
C GLN A 61 -7.40 13.19 34.15
N ASN A 62 -6.89 12.28 33.34
CA ASN A 62 -6.78 10.87 33.74
C ASN A 62 -5.71 10.16 32.91
N VAL A 63 -5.13 9.10 33.47
CA VAL A 63 -4.24 8.16 32.80
C VAL A 63 -4.99 6.87 32.56
N LEU A 64 -5.17 6.47 31.30
CA LEU A 64 -5.96 5.30 30.95
C LEU A 64 -5.12 4.02 30.94
N PHE A 65 -4.07 4.00 30.12
CA PHE A 65 -3.12 2.88 29.98
C PHE A 65 -1.90 3.32 29.18
N ARG A 66 -0.85 2.50 29.20
CA ARG A 66 0.33 2.69 28.34
C ARG A 66 0.33 1.63 27.22
N LEU A 67 0.71 2.04 26.02
CA LEU A 67 1.05 1.15 24.92
C LEU A 67 2.36 0.42 25.20
N THR A 68 2.53 -0.79 24.66
CA THR A 68 3.81 -1.51 24.75
C THR A 68 4.86 -0.86 23.86
N ASP A 69 6.13 -1.17 24.10
CA ASP A 69 7.22 -0.60 23.30
C ASP A 69 7.14 -1.04 21.83
N GLU A 70 6.66 -2.26 21.56
CA GLU A 70 6.39 -2.73 20.19
C GLU A 70 5.27 -1.94 19.53
N GLN A 71 4.19 -1.64 20.27
CA GLN A 71 3.08 -0.82 19.76
C GLN A 71 3.53 0.61 19.46
N ILE A 72 4.35 1.18 20.31
CA ILE A 72 4.93 2.52 20.12
C ILE A 72 5.86 2.50 18.90
N THR A 73 6.75 1.54 18.79
CA THR A 73 7.67 1.38 17.64
C THR A 73 6.90 1.27 16.34
N PHE A 74 5.87 0.44 16.31
CA PHE A 74 5.01 0.26 15.15
C PHE A 74 4.31 1.56 14.73
N LEU A 75 3.68 2.26 15.67
CA LEU A 75 2.99 3.53 15.41
C LEU A 75 3.95 4.63 14.99
N THR A 76 5.13 4.71 15.61
CA THR A 76 6.17 5.68 15.25
C THR A 76 6.66 5.43 13.83
N TYR A 77 6.93 4.18 13.46
CA TYR A 77 7.32 3.84 12.10
C TYR A 77 6.25 4.24 11.07
N LEU A 78 4.98 3.88 11.32
CA LEU A 78 3.87 4.26 10.44
C LEU A 78 3.69 5.77 10.37
N SER A 79 3.80 6.46 11.49
CA SER A 79 3.70 7.91 11.58
C SER A 79 4.75 8.59 10.70
N VAL A 80 6.00 8.21 10.85
CA VAL A 80 7.12 8.77 10.08
C VAL A 80 7.01 8.41 8.61
N SER A 81 6.79 7.12 8.29
CA SER A 81 6.77 6.64 6.90
C SER A 81 5.60 7.14 6.07
N ASN A 82 4.56 7.69 6.70
CA ASN A 82 3.37 8.17 6.00
C ASN A 82 3.01 9.63 6.34
N PHE A 83 3.84 10.34 7.10
CA PHE A 83 3.56 11.72 7.52
C PHE A 83 2.20 11.88 8.20
N LEU A 84 1.90 11.01 9.15
CA LEU A 84 0.67 11.06 9.94
C LEU A 84 1.02 11.11 11.42
N ASN A 85 0.31 11.90 12.21
CA ASN A 85 0.50 11.83 13.65
C ASN A 85 -0.05 10.53 14.24
N ILE A 86 0.51 10.08 15.35
CA ILE A 86 0.11 8.82 16.02
C ILE A 86 -1.36 8.89 16.48
N GLY A 87 -1.86 10.06 16.85
CA GLY A 87 -3.26 10.26 17.24
C GLY A 87 -4.22 9.95 16.08
N ILE A 88 -3.91 10.38 14.84
CA ILE A 88 -4.69 10.04 13.64
C ILE A 88 -4.63 8.54 13.37
N LEU A 89 -3.44 7.93 13.44
CA LEU A 89 -3.32 6.48 13.24
C LEU A 89 -4.22 5.72 14.23
N LEU A 90 -4.23 6.12 15.49
CA LEU A 90 -5.04 5.50 16.54
C LEU A 90 -6.54 5.75 16.38
N SER A 91 -6.97 6.82 15.72
CA SER A 91 -8.38 7.12 15.50
C SER A 91 -8.96 6.50 14.24
N GLU A 92 -8.19 6.54 13.14
CA GLU A 92 -8.68 6.18 11.81
C GLU A 92 -8.38 4.74 11.41
N ILE A 93 -7.23 4.20 11.85
CA ILE A 93 -6.77 2.88 11.44
C ILE A 93 -7.03 1.84 12.54
N PHE A 94 -6.83 2.22 13.80
CA PHE A 94 -6.89 1.28 14.91
C PHE A 94 -8.03 1.62 15.87
N ASP A 95 -8.75 0.60 16.31
CA ASP A 95 -9.55 0.73 17.53
C ASP A 95 -8.59 0.69 18.73
N VAL A 96 -8.48 1.81 19.44
CA VAL A 96 -7.56 1.96 20.57
C VAL A 96 -7.74 0.87 21.63
N LYS A 97 -9.00 0.44 21.88
CA LYS A 97 -9.29 -0.60 22.88
C LYS A 97 -8.83 -1.98 22.41
N LYS A 98 -9.04 -2.29 21.13
CA LYS A 98 -8.60 -3.56 20.53
C LYS A 98 -7.08 -3.57 20.36
N PHE A 99 -6.48 -2.47 19.89
CA PHE A 99 -5.04 -2.35 19.71
C PHE A 99 -4.26 -2.49 21.03
N LYS A 100 -4.79 -1.99 22.15
CA LYS A 100 -4.24 -2.22 23.50
C LYS A 100 -3.99 -3.70 23.79
N ASN A 101 -4.86 -4.59 23.31
CA ASN A 101 -4.81 -6.01 23.55
C ASN A 101 -3.90 -6.78 22.57
N GLN A 102 -3.31 -6.11 21.59
CA GLN A 102 -2.37 -6.73 20.67
C GLN A 102 -1.11 -7.17 21.39
N LYS A 103 -0.82 -8.48 21.40
CA LYS A 103 0.37 -9.08 21.98
C LYS A 103 1.34 -9.52 20.88
N LYS A 104 2.61 -9.70 21.25
CA LYS A 104 3.60 -10.32 20.38
C LYS A 104 3.34 -11.82 20.29
N ASN A 105 3.39 -12.35 19.09
CA ASN A 105 3.20 -13.77 18.77
C ASN A 105 4.49 -14.34 18.17
N LYS A 106 4.52 -15.64 17.90
CA LYS A 106 5.62 -16.25 17.14
C LYS A 106 5.63 -15.66 15.72
N THR A 107 6.80 -15.25 15.28
CA THR A 107 7.01 -14.79 13.91
C THR A 107 7.11 -16.02 13.00
N LYS A 108 6.35 -16.03 11.91
CA LYS A 108 6.50 -16.97 10.81
C LYS A 108 7.08 -16.25 9.60
N SER A 109 7.54 -17.04 8.62
CA SER A 109 7.97 -16.52 7.32
C SER A 109 6.86 -15.71 6.65
N ILE A 110 7.26 -14.71 5.89
CA ILE A 110 6.35 -13.92 5.05
C ILE A 110 6.35 -14.58 3.68
N GLU A 111 5.25 -15.19 3.30
CA GLU A 111 5.15 -16.00 2.09
C GLU A 111 4.16 -15.39 1.10
N GLN A 112 4.54 -15.39 -0.17
CA GLN A 112 3.69 -14.99 -1.28
C GLN A 112 3.38 -16.22 -2.14
N TYR A 113 2.10 -16.38 -2.46
CA TYR A 113 1.53 -17.49 -3.21
C TYR A 113 0.80 -17.02 -4.47
N THR A 114 0.55 -17.93 -5.38
CA THR A 114 -0.39 -17.68 -6.49
C THR A 114 -1.83 -17.57 -5.99
N LYS A 115 -2.68 -16.90 -6.77
CA LYS A 115 -4.10 -16.74 -6.38
C LYS A 115 -4.84 -18.08 -6.20
N SER A 116 -4.47 -19.10 -6.96
CA SER A 116 -5.09 -20.43 -6.89
C SER A 116 -4.78 -21.19 -5.62
N ASP A 117 -3.69 -20.86 -4.93
CA ASP A 117 -3.28 -21.60 -3.73
C ASP A 117 -4.06 -21.19 -2.47
N ILE A 118 -4.89 -20.14 -2.57
CA ILE A 118 -5.73 -19.69 -1.45
C ILE A 118 -6.65 -20.81 -0.94
N PHE A 119 -7.14 -21.67 -1.83
CA PHE A 119 -8.01 -22.79 -1.48
C PHE A 119 -7.26 -23.91 -0.76
N LYS A 120 -5.98 -24.14 -1.11
CA LYS A 120 -5.12 -25.13 -0.46
C LYS A 120 -4.63 -24.70 0.90
N ASN A 121 -4.38 -23.39 1.06
CA ASN A 121 -3.81 -22.80 2.26
C ASN A 121 -4.85 -22.45 3.33
N SER A 122 -6.14 -22.59 3.01
CA SER A 122 -7.23 -22.44 3.98
C SER A 122 -7.24 -23.63 4.93
N SER A 123 -6.73 -23.43 6.14
CA SER A 123 -6.58 -24.49 7.15
C SER A 123 -7.85 -24.65 7.97
N ASN A 124 -8.34 -25.89 8.08
CA ASN A 124 -9.48 -26.20 8.95
C ASN A 124 -9.16 -26.07 10.46
N ASN A 125 -7.88 -25.99 10.83
CA ASN A 125 -7.42 -25.91 12.21
C ASN A 125 -7.21 -24.48 12.72
N HIS A 126 -7.38 -23.48 11.86
CA HIS A 126 -7.20 -22.06 12.18
C HIS A 126 -8.45 -21.25 11.82
N LYS A 127 -8.57 -20.07 12.41
CA LYS A 127 -9.51 -19.05 11.98
C LYS A 127 -8.91 -18.35 10.77
N ASN A 128 -9.59 -18.40 9.63
CA ASN A 128 -9.10 -17.79 8.40
C ASN A 128 -9.82 -16.46 8.16
N ILE A 129 -9.06 -15.40 7.97
CA ILE A 129 -9.55 -14.06 7.63
C ILE A 129 -9.03 -13.70 6.24
N PHE A 130 -9.92 -13.77 5.25
CA PHE A 130 -9.61 -13.38 3.89
C PHE A 130 -9.82 -11.88 3.72
N VAL A 131 -8.76 -11.17 3.34
CA VAL A 131 -8.73 -9.72 3.21
C VAL A 131 -8.68 -9.36 1.73
N THR A 132 -9.66 -8.58 1.28
CA THR A 132 -9.83 -8.22 -0.13
C THR A 132 -9.76 -6.70 -0.34
N PRO A 133 -9.30 -6.22 -1.53
CA PRO A 133 -9.13 -4.79 -1.78
C PRO A 133 -10.44 -4.05 -2.01
N THR A 134 -11.44 -4.70 -2.63
CA THR A 134 -12.72 -4.08 -3.03
C THR A 134 -13.91 -4.98 -2.70
N LEU A 135 -15.09 -4.41 -2.68
CA LEU A 135 -16.33 -5.15 -2.47
C LEU A 135 -16.60 -6.16 -3.59
N GLU A 136 -16.29 -5.81 -4.82
CA GLU A 136 -16.37 -6.71 -5.97
C GLU A 136 -15.48 -7.94 -5.78
N THR A 137 -14.22 -7.71 -5.39
CA THR A 137 -13.28 -8.80 -5.10
C THR A 137 -13.73 -9.63 -3.90
N CYS A 138 -14.35 -9.02 -2.89
CA CYS A 138 -14.93 -9.71 -1.74
C CYS A 138 -16.02 -10.68 -2.19
N ASN A 139 -16.98 -10.20 -2.97
CA ASN A 139 -18.08 -11.03 -3.49
C ASN A 139 -17.55 -12.16 -4.39
N LYS A 140 -16.61 -11.85 -5.29
CA LYS A 140 -16.00 -12.84 -6.20
C LYS A 140 -15.29 -13.93 -5.41
N LEU A 141 -14.39 -13.57 -4.50
CA LEU A 141 -13.66 -14.53 -3.68
C LEU A 141 -14.60 -15.36 -2.80
N SER A 142 -15.65 -14.75 -2.21
CA SER A 142 -16.63 -15.48 -1.40
C SER A 142 -17.34 -16.58 -2.20
N ASN A 143 -17.76 -16.27 -3.43
CA ASN A 143 -18.39 -17.25 -4.31
C ASN A 143 -17.40 -18.36 -4.72
N GLU A 144 -16.15 -18.03 -4.99
CA GLU A 144 -15.11 -18.99 -5.32
C GLU A 144 -14.79 -19.92 -4.13
N LEU A 145 -14.71 -19.38 -2.90
CA LEU A 145 -14.50 -20.17 -1.69
C LEU A 145 -15.65 -21.15 -1.45
N ILE A 146 -16.90 -20.69 -1.58
CA ILE A 146 -18.08 -21.55 -1.44
C ILE A 146 -18.11 -22.64 -2.52
N ALA A 147 -17.77 -22.31 -3.77
CA ALA A 147 -17.69 -23.28 -4.86
C ALA A 147 -16.59 -24.34 -4.65
N ASN A 148 -15.57 -24.05 -3.84
CA ASN A 148 -14.53 -24.99 -3.42
C ASN A 148 -14.81 -25.61 -2.03
N GLU A 149 -16.07 -25.68 -1.62
CA GLU A 149 -16.55 -26.31 -0.39
C GLU A 149 -16.01 -25.69 0.92
N ILE A 150 -15.53 -24.44 0.88
CA ILE A 150 -15.11 -23.70 2.07
C ILE A 150 -16.31 -22.93 2.61
N ASN A 151 -16.82 -23.38 3.75
CA ASN A 151 -17.94 -22.71 4.41
C ASN A 151 -17.51 -21.36 5.01
N LEU A 152 -18.24 -20.30 4.67
CA LEU A 152 -18.03 -18.97 5.22
C LEU A 152 -19.04 -18.68 6.32
N ASP A 153 -18.54 -18.25 7.48
CA ASP A 153 -19.36 -17.77 8.58
C ASP A 153 -19.86 -16.35 8.33
N PHE A 154 -19.06 -15.58 7.57
CA PHE A 154 -19.36 -14.21 7.21
C PHE A 154 -18.61 -13.78 5.95
N TYR A 155 -19.25 -12.95 5.13
CA TYR A 155 -18.57 -12.12 4.15
C TYR A 155 -19.21 -10.73 4.11
N GLN A 156 -18.36 -9.73 3.96
CA GLN A 156 -18.79 -8.34 3.99
C GLN A 156 -19.53 -7.98 2.70
N LYS A 157 -20.77 -7.49 2.83
CA LYS A 157 -21.65 -7.12 1.71
C LYS A 157 -21.67 -5.61 1.44
N THR A 158 -21.31 -4.83 2.46
CA THR A 158 -21.28 -3.38 2.37
C THR A 158 -19.92 -2.85 2.78
N GLY A 159 -19.57 -1.63 2.38
CA GLY A 159 -18.33 -0.98 2.80
C GLY A 159 -18.34 -0.51 4.26
N GLY A 160 -19.46 -0.65 4.97
CA GLY A 160 -19.69 -0.12 6.30
C GLY A 160 -18.96 -0.92 7.40
N ARG A 161 -18.51 -0.17 8.41
CA ARG A 161 -17.87 -0.72 9.61
C ARG A 161 -18.85 -1.45 10.51
N ASP A 162 -20.07 -0.96 10.60
CA ASP A 162 -21.11 -1.48 11.50
C ASP A 162 -21.44 -2.96 11.22
N GLU A 163 -21.33 -3.37 9.95
CA GLU A 163 -21.56 -4.76 9.55
C GLU A 163 -20.58 -5.74 10.23
N ILE A 164 -19.30 -5.39 10.26
CA ILE A 164 -18.27 -6.18 10.93
C ILE A 164 -18.40 -6.09 12.45
N ASP A 165 -18.65 -4.91 13.00
CA ASP A 165 -18.80 -4.74 14.44
C ASP A 165 -20.00 -5.56 14.96
N ASN A 166 -21.11 -5.58 14.24
CA ASN A 166 -22.27 -6.42 14.57
C ASN A 166 -21.93 -7.91 14.50
N PHE A 167 -21.20 -8.36 13.47
CA PHE A 167 -20.79 -9.74 13.36
C PHE A 167 -19.86 -10.16 14.49
N ILE A 168 -18.79 -9.39 14.76
CA ILE A 168 -17.83 -9.70 15.83
C ILE A 168 -18.50 -9.72 17.21
N ASN A 169 -19.45 -8.83 17.47
CA ASN A 169 -20.16 -8.78 18.73
C ASN A 169 -21.14 -9.95 18.91
N SER A 170 -21.65 -10.52 17.82
CA SER A 170 -22.59 -11.65 17.84
C SER A 170 -21.90 -13.01 17.74
N ASN A 171 -20.70 -13.11 17.11
CA ASN A 171 -20.02 -14.37 16.81
C ASN A 171 -18.53 -14.30 17.20
N ILE A 172 -18.23 -14.74 18.42
CA ILE A 172 -16.85 -14.77 18.92
C ILE A 172 -16.06 -15.93 18.28
N ASP A 173 -16.71 -17.00 17.85
CA ASP A 173 -16.09 -18.21 17.32
C ASP A 173 -16.47 -18.43 15.85
N PHE A 174 -15.69 -17.79 14.96
CA PHE A 174 -15.78 -17.98 13.51
C PHE A 174 -14.62 -18.86 13.01
N LYS A 175 -14.80 -19.53 11.86
CA LYS A 175 -13.74 -20.25 11.14
C LYS A 175 -13.23 -19.48 9.93
N ASN A 176 -14.12 -19.07 9.04
CA ASN A 176 -13.76 -18.45 7.78
C ASN A 176 -14.61 -17.20 7.54
N ILE A 177 -13.95 -16.07 7.38
CA ILE A 177 -14.61 -14.79 7.06
C ILE A 177 -13.90 -14.07 5.92
N VAL A 178 -14.65 -13.34 5.10
CA VAL A 178 -14.11 -12.48 4.03
C VAL A 178 -14.44 -11.03 4.35
N ILE A 179 -13.42 -10.19 4.37
CA ILE A 179 -13.53 -8.78 4.77
C ILE A 179 -12.83 -7.85 3.79
N LEU A 180 -13.21 -6.59 3.82
CA LEU A 180 -12.48 -5.53 3.13
C LEU A 180 -11.21 -5.12 3.88
N SER A 181 -10.22 -4.69 3.15
CA SER A 181 -8.89 -4.32 3.63
C SER A 181 -8.88 -3.22 4.69
N ASN A 182 -9.79 -2.25 4.61
CA ASN A 182 -9.94 -1.18 5.61
C ASN A 182 -10.34 -1.72 6.99
N ASN A 183 -10.91 -2.92 7.06
CA ASN A 183 -11.36 -3.56 8.29
C ASN A 183 -10.35 -4.55 8.89
N PHE A 184 -9.26 -4.83 8.20
CA PHE A 184 -8.20 -5.72 8.68
C PHE A 184 -7.69 -5.36 10.09
N ASN A 185 -7.56 -4.08 10.39
CA ASN A 185 -6.99 -3.60 11.65
C ASN A 185 -7.90 -3.77 12.87
N TYR A 186 -9.16 -4.19 12.67
CA TYR A 186 -10.08 -4.55 13.76
C TYR A 186 -9.72 -5.87 14.43
N PHE A 187 -8.95 -6.70 13.77
CA PHE A 187 -8.58 -8.01 14.29
C PHE A 187 -7.20 -7.96 14.93
N ASN A 188 -7.11 -8.53 16.13
CA ASN A 188 -5.83 -8.78 16.78
C ASN A 188 -5.15 -9.97 16.10
N ILE A 189 -3.84 -9.89 16.00
CA ILE A 189 -3.03 -11.01 15.56
C ILE A 189 -2.90 -11.98 16.72
N THR A 190 -3.29 -13.24 16.49
CA THR A 190 -3.16 -14.34 17.42
C THR A 190 -2.60 -15.56 16.68
N ASN A 191 -2.09 -16.55 17.39
CA ASN A 191 -1.47 -17.73 16.77
C ASN A 191 -2.49 -18.66 16.08
N ASP A 192 -3.76 -18.56 16.44
CA ASP A 192 -4.88 -19.32 15.90
C ASP A 192 -5.56 -18.66 14.69
N VAL A 193 -5.13 -17.45 14.30
CA VAL A 193 -5.66 -16.71 13.17
C VAL A 193 -4.66 -16.69 12.03
N VAL A 194 -5.12 -16.96 10.80
CA VAL A 194 -4.37 -16.79 9.56
C VAL A 194 -5.04 -15.71 8.73
N PHE A 195 -4.27 -14.72 8.33
CA PHE A 195 -4.71 -13.66 7.42
C PHE A 195 -4.30 -14.00 5.99
N HIS A 196 -5.27 -13.97 5.09
CA HIS A 196 -5.08 -14.26 3.67
C HIS A 196 -5.36 -13.00 2.86
N PHE A 197 -4.32 -12.31 2.39
CA PHE A 197 -4.45 -11.09 1.58
C PHE A 197 -4.54 -11.45 0.11
N TYR A 198 -5.70 -11.23 -0.49
CA TYR A 198 -5.99 -11.57 -1.87
C TYR A 198 -5.81 -10.39 -2.81
N ASP A 199 -5.18 -10.60 -3.96
CA ASP A 199 -4.91 -9.57 -4.99
C ASP A 199 -4.07 -8.40 -4.47
N THR A 200 -2.93 -8.71 -3.87
CA THR A 200 -2.10 -7.76 -3.10
C THR A 200 -1.54 -6.59 -3.89
N ASN A 201 -1.54 -6.65 -5.23
CA ASN A 201 -1.10 -5.56 -6.10
C ASN A 201 -2.22 -4.55 -6.45
N ASN A 202 -3.43 -4.78 -5.96
CA ASN A 202 -4.54 -3.90 -6.24
C ASN A 202 -4.36 -2.53 -5.57
N ILE A 203 -4.52 -1.45 -6.35
CA ILE A 203 -4.35 -0.07 -5.87
C ILE A 203 -5.31 0.29 -4.73
N SER A 204 -6.46 -0.39 -4.63
CA SER A 204 -7.46 -0.16 -3.58
C SER A 204 -6.99 -0.56 -2.18
N TYR A 205 -5.84 -1.23 -2.05
CA TYR A 205 -5.17 -1.39 -0.76
C TYR A 205 -4.54 -0.09 -0.24
N LYS A 206 -4.41 0.94 -1.07
CA LYS A 206 -3.96 2.27 -0.65
C LYS A 206 -5.13 3.07 -0.09
N LEU A 207 -4.96 3.65 1.09
CA LEU A 207 -5.95 4.50 1.75
C LEU A 207 -5.69 5.97 1.40
N PRO A 208 -6.41 6.58 0.43
CA PRO A 208 -6.11 7.93 -0.06
C PRO A 208 -6.23 8.99 1.05
N LYS A 209 -7.22 8.84 1.94
CA LYS A 209 -7.46 9.75 3.07
C LYS A 209 -6.34 9.76 4.11
N LEU A 210 -5.45 8.78 4.09
CA LEU A 210 -4.35 8.60 5.03
C LEU A 210 -3.01 8.63 4.31
N ASN A 211 -2.79 9.64 3.48
CA ASN A 211 -1.57 9.83 2.69
C ASN A 211 -1.17 8.58 1.88
N GLY A 212 -2.15 7.76 1.48
CA GLY A 212 -1.93 6.58 0.68
C GLY A 212 -1.23 5.44 1.41
N ILE A 213 -1.42 5.30 2.74
CA ILE A 213 -0.96 4.10 3.46
C ILE A 213 -1.41 2.87 2.69
N ASN A 214 -0.46 1.98 2.41
CA ASN A 214 -0.74 0.69 1.80
C ASN A 214 -1.01 -0.34 2.90
N ILE A 215 -2.19 -0.95 2.88
CA ILE A 215 -2.59 -1.96 3.87
C ILE A 215 -1.71 -3.22 3.80
N ILE A 216 -1.17 -3.59 2.65
CA ILE A 216 -0.25 -4.72 2.52
C ILE A 216 1.08 -4.41 3.22
N GLU A 217 1.64 -3.21 3.00
CA GLU A 217 2.85 -2.74 3.69
C GLU A 217 2.62 -2.72 5.22
N LEU A 218 1.46 -2.24 5.65
CA LEU A 218 1.06 -2.24 7.05
C LEU A 218 0.94 -3.66 7.62
N ALA A 219 0.36 -4.60 6.86
CA ALA A 219 0.24 -6.00 7.27
C ALA A 219 1.62 -6.67 7.43
N ILE A 220 2.53 -6.47 6.48
CA ILE A 220 3.91 -6.96 6.54
C ILE A 220 4.64 -6.38 7.76
N LEU A 221 4.53 -5.07 7.98
CA LEU A 221 5.13 -4.44 9.15
C LEU A 221 4.54 -4.97 10.46
N LYS A 222 3.22 -5.18 10.48
CA LYS A 222 2.50 -5.72 11.64
C LYS A 222 2.96 -7.15 11.94
N GLN A 223 3.17 -7.96 10.91
CA GLN A 223 3.74 -9.31 11.06
C GLN A 223 5.18 -9.28 11.58
N LYS A 224 6.03 -8.41 11.05
CA LYS A 224 7.43 -8.28 11.50
C LYS A 224 7.54 -7.87 12.98
N ILE A 225 6.63 -7.04 13.47
CA ILE A 225 6.68 -6.54 14.85
C ILE A 225 5.92 -7.45 15.83
N PHE A 226 4.71 -7.87 15.47
CA PHE A 226 3.83 -8.63 16.36
C PHE A 226 3.82 -10.13 16.09
N GLY A 227 4.43 -10.59 15.01
CA GLY A 227 4.37 -11.98 14.55
C GLY A 227 3.03 -12.34 13.92
N GLY A 228 2.68 -13.63 13.95
CA GLY A 228 1.43 -14.15 13.41
C GLY A 228 1.57 -14.80 12.03
N ASN A 229 0.43 -15.20 11.45
CA ASN A 229 0.35 -15.96 10.20
C ASN A 229 -0.30 -15.09 9.13
N PHE A 230 0.48 -14.76 8.09
CA PHE A 230 0.03 -13.92 6.98
C PHE A 230 0.44 -14.57 5.67
N ASN A 231 -0.52 -14.77 4.79
CA ASN A 231 -0.33 -15.28 3.45
C ASN A 231 -0.77 -14.21 2.45
N PHE A 232 0.05 -13.97 1.44
CA PHE A 232 -0.18 -12.96 0.42
C PHE A 232 -0.38 -13.62 -0.93
N TYR A 233 -1.49 -13.32 -1.61
CA TYR A 233 -1.88 -13.97 -2.85
C TYR A 233 -1.92 -12.98 -4.00
N ASN A 234 -1.14 -13.28 -5.02
CA ASN A 234 -1.11 -12.52 -6.25
C ASN A 234 -0.54 -13.38 -7.39
N ILE A 235 -0.56 -12.83 -8.60
CA ILE A 235 0.12 -13.43 -9.74
C ILE A 235 1.64 -13.35 -9.54
N PHE A 236 2.15 -12.25 -8.94
CA PHE A 236 3.56 -12.09 -8.54
C PHE A 236 3.70 -10.98 -7.47
N PRO A 237 4.82 -10.95 -6.70
CA PRO A 237 5.05 -9.96 -5.67
C PRO A 237 5.14 -8.54 -6.25
N ALA A 238 4.60 -7.56 -5.51
CA ALA A 238 4.82 -6.16 -5.84
C ALA A 238 6.31 -5.81 -5.67
N LEU A 239 6.86 -5.01 -6.59
CA LEU A 239 8.28 -4.68 -6.58
C LEU A 239 8.71 -3.97 -5.30
N ASP A 240 7.91 -3.01 -4.85
CA ASP A 240 8.15 -2.23 -3.64
C ASP A 240 8.09 -3.06 -2.34
N MET A 241 7.58 -4.28 -2.42
CA MET A 241 7.49 -5.23 -1.32
C MET A 241 8.30 -6.49 -1.52
N PHE A 242 9.00 -6.61 -2.67
CA PHE A 242 9.70 -7.81 -3.07
C PHE A 242 10.71 -8.29 -2.02
N ASP A 243 11.51 -7.38 -1.48
CA ASP A 243 12.48 -7.67 -0.41
C ASP A 243 11.83 -7.98 0.94
N SER A 244 10.51 -7.82 1.06
CA SER A 244 9.78 -8.10 2.30
C SER A 244 9.29 -9.53 2.40
N TYR A 245 9.28 -10.29 1.29
CA TYR A 245 8.89 -11.68 1.28
C TYR A 245 10.08 -12.60 1.49
N ASP A 246 9.97 -13.55 2.41
CA ASP A 246 10.99 -14.56 2.65
C ASP A 246 10.96 -15.63 1.53
N HIS A 247 9.75 -15.95 1.05
CA HIS A 247 9.50 -16.88 -0.06
C HIS A 247 8.42 -16.36 -0.98
N TYR A 248 8.58 -16.56 -2.27
CA TYR A 248 7.59 -16.29 -3.31
C TYR A 248 7.69 -17.32 -4.42
N GLU A 249 6.58 -17.61 -5.09
CA GLU A 249 6.57 -18.50 -6.23
C GLU A 249 7.24 -17.85 -7.44
N GLU A 250 8.18 -18.59 -8.03
CA GLU A 250 8.77 -18.19 -9.31
C GLU A 250 7.82 -18.55 -10.45
N ILE A 251 7.38 -17.52 -11.17
CA ILE A 251 6.57 -17.72 -12.38
C ILE A 251 7.45 -17.50 -13.58
N THR A 252 7.57 -18.53 -14.42
CA THR A 252 8.24 -18.44 -15.71
C THR A 252 7.26 -18.02 -16.78
N ILE A 253 7.61 -16.98 -17.57
CA ILE A 253 6.81 -16.58 -18.73
C ILE A 253 6.97 -17.63 -19.83
N LYS A 254 5.87 -18.31 -20.18
CA LYS A 254 5.83 -19.22 -21.31
C LYS A 254 5.69 -18.42 -22.61
N ASN A 255 6.29 -18.92 -23.70
CA ASN A 255 6.56 -18.16 -24.93
C ASN A 255 5.37 -17.92 -25.88
N ASN A 256 4.21 -17.47 -25.41
CA ASN A 256 3.07 -17.13 -26.28
C ASN A 256 2.98 -15.64 -26.65
N ILE A 257 4.13 -14.95 -26.72
CA ILE A 257 4.16 -13.54 -27.08
C ILE A 257 4.56 -13.38 -28.54
N THR A 258 3.70 -12.71 -29.28
CA THR A 258 4.03 -12.22 -30.63
C THR A 258 4.53 -10.79 -30.54
N TYR A 259 5.70 -10.53 -31.13
CA TYR A 259 6.30 -9.19 -31.16
C TYR A 259 6.08 -8.54 -32.52
N ILE A 260 5.68 -7.27 -32.50
CA ILE A 260 5.60 -6.41 -33.69
C ILE A 260 6.47 -5.18 -33.42
N TYR A 261 7.44 -4.99 -34.29
CA TYR A 261 8.36 -3.85 -34.28
C TYR A 261 8.25 -3.06 -35.56
N GLY A 262 8.28 -1.75 -35.43
CA GLY A 262 8.41 -0.83 -36.54
C GLY A 262 9.26 0.36 -36.13
N ASN A 263 9.87 1.03 -37.12
CA ASN A 263 10.62 2.28 -36.89
C ASN A 263 9.72 3.41 -36.40
N ASN A 264 8.45 3.32 -36.73
CA ASN A 264 7.40 4.24 -36.31
C ASN A 264 6.08 3.49 -36.06
N PHE A 265 5.09 4.19 -35.53
CA PHE A 265 3.81 3.62 -35.18
C PHE A 265 3.03 3.10 -36.39
N GLU A 266 3.06 3.84 -37.54
CA GLU A 266 2.38 3.46 -38.77
C GLU A 266 2.91 2.13 -39.32
N GLU A 267 4.22 1.92 -39.28
CA GLU A 267 4.82 0.66 -39.68
C GLU A 267 4.36 -0.50 -38.82
N CYS A 268 4.28 -0.27 -37.50
CA CYS A 268 3.75 -1.28 -36.56
C CYS A 268 2.31 -1.66 -36.87
N ILE A 269 1.46 -0.67 -37.20
CA ILE A 269 0.05 -0.89 -37.55
C ILE A 269 -0.06 -1.68 -38.88
N ASN A 270 0.75 -1.36 -39.86
CA ASN A 270 0.77 -2.08 -41.13
C ASN A 270 1.20 -3.56 -40.97
N ILE A 271 2.23 -3.81 -40.15
CA ILE A 271 2.66 -5.19 -39.80
C ILE A 271 1.54 -5.93 -39.08
N LEU A 272 0.87 -5.28 -38.12
CA LEU A 272 -0.21 -5.87 -37.36
C LEU A 272 -1.39 -6.25 -38.24
N LYS A 273 -1.87 -5.34 -39.15
CA LYS A 273 -2.94 -5.59 -40.10
C LYS A 273 -2.64 -6.75 -41.07
N ASN A 274 -1.38 -6.84 -41.48
CA ASN A 274 -0.96 -7.94 -42.36
C ASN A 274 -0.91 -9.29 -41.63
N LYS A 275 -0.61 -9.30 -40.33
CA LYS A 275 -0.45 -10.52 -39.53
C LYS A 275 -1.77 -11.00 -38.94
N PHE A 276 -2.62 -10.08 -38.51
CA PHE A 276 -3.92 -10.34 -37.89
C PHE A 276 -5.03 -9.73 -38.71
N GLN A 277 -5.75 -10.56 -39.43
CA GLN A 277 -6.86 -10.10 -40.30
C GLN A 277 -8.07 -9.73 -39.42
N TYR A 278 -8.68 -8.58 -39.66
CA TYR A 278 -9.80 -8.03 -38.87
C TYR A 278 -11.05 -8.91 -38.83
N ASP A 279 -11.27 -9.72 -39.87
CA ASP A 279 -12.39 -10.65 -40.03
C ASP A 279 -12.17 -12.02 -39.35
N LYS A 280 -10.96 -12.27 -38.81
CA LYS A 280 -10.54 -13.53 -38.20
C LYS A 280 -10.07 -13.41 -36.75
N CYS A 281 -10.12 -12.22 -36.18
CA CYS A 281 -9.56 -11.97 -34.88
C CYS A 281 -10.37 -10.91 -34.15
N ILE A 282 -10.84 -11.22 -32.96
CA ILE A 282 -11.51 -10.28 -32.06
C ILE A 282 -10.53 -9.90 -30.93
N PRO A 283 -9.81 -8.77 -31.06
CA PRO A 283 -8.82 -8.39 -30.08
C PRO A 283 -9.40 -7.65 -28.89
N TYR A 284 -8.65 -7.65 -27.80
CA TYR A 284 -8.78 -6.69 -26.71
C TYR A 284 -7.62 -5.71 -26.72
N THR A 285 -7.85 -4.47 -26.37
CA THR A 285 -6.80 -3.48 -26.06
C THR A 285 -7.31 -2.40 -25.11
N ASN A 286 -6.43 -1.90 -24.22
CA ASN A 286 -6.69 -0.70 -23.40
C ASN A 286 -6.18 0.58 -24.08
N SER A 287 -5.61 0.50 -25.27
CA SER A 287 -5.08 1.65 -25.98
C SER A 287 -6.14 2.26 -26.88
N GLU A 288 -6.64 3.44 -26.52
CA GLU A 288 -7.55 4.21 -27.38
C GLU A 288 -6.88 4.60 -28.72
N ILE A 289 -5.56 4.78 -28.73
CA ILE A 289 -4.81 5.04 -29.96
C ILE A 289 -4.92 3.84 -30.92
N LEU A 290 -4.73 2.61 -30.40
CA LEU A 290 -4.89 1.40 -31.23
C LEU A 290 -6.32 1.22 -31.72
N LYS A 291 -7.33 1.47 -30.90
CA LYS A 291 -8.73 1.36 -31.29
C LYS A 291 -9.07 2.31 -32.45
N ASN A 292 -8.57 3.54 -32.39
CA ASN A 292 -8.80 4.54 -33.43
C ASN A 292 -8.13 4.16 -34.76
N GLU A 293 -6.89 3.65 -34.71
CA GLU A 293 -6.13 3.26 -35.91
C GLU A 293 -6.57 1.92 -36.52
N LEU A 294 -7.17 1.08 -35.70
CA LEU A 294 -7.68 -0.24 -36.07
C LEU A 294 -9.22 -0.29 -36.03
N ASN A 295 -9.87 0.78 -36.50
CA ASN A 295 -11.32 0.96 -36.47
C ASN A 295 -12.11 -0.11 -37.23
N GLU A 296 -11.45 -0.86 -38.10
CA GLU A 296 -12.00 -2.03 -38.81
C GLU A 296 -12.12 -3.30 -37.94
N TYR A 297 -11.43 -3.33 -36.77
CA TYR A 297 -11.51 -4.47 -35.83
C TYR A 297 -12.68 -4.31 -34.87
N THR A 298 -13.32 -5.42 -34.54
CA THR A 298 -14.28 -5.49 -33.44
C THR A 298 -13.53 -5.79 -32.13
N PHE A 299 -13.42 -4.81 -31.25
CA PHE A 299 -12.77 -5.00 -29.97
C PHE A 299 -13.72 -5.49 -28.89
N THR A 300 -13.25 -6.40 -28.01
CA THR A 300 -13.99 -6.75 -26.82
C THR A 300 -13.90 -5.65 -25.76
N GLU A 301 -14.92 -5.54 -24.91
CA GLU A 301 -14.98 -4.53 -23.84
C GLU A 301 -14.01 -4.85 -22.68
N ASN A 302 -13.74 -6.11 -22.46
CA ASN A 302 -12.82 -6.56 -21.42
C ASN A 302 -12.04 -7.81 -21.84
N LEU A 303 -10.86 -7.97 -21.23
CA LEU A 303 -9.94 -9.06 -21.53
C LEU A 303 -10.49 -10.47 -21.18
N LEU A 304 -11.45 -10.54 -20.24
CA LEU A 304 -12.08 -11.79 -19.81
C LEU A 304 -13.32 -12.17 -20.64
N SER A 305 -13.63 -11.42 -21.68
CA SER A 305 -14.71 -11.80 -22.60
C SER A 305 -14.38 -13.15 -23.24
N LYS A 306 -15.38 -14.02 -23.36
CA LYS A 306 -15.22 -15.33 -24.03
C LYS A 306 -14.85 -15.23 -25.51
N ASP A 307 -15.17 -14.06 -26.10
CA ASP A 307 -14.93 -13.79 -27.51
C ASP A 307 -13.55 -13.16 -27.75
N THR A 308 -12.73 -12.94 -26.71
CA THR A 308 -11.40 -12.37 -26.85
C THR A 308 -10.41 -13.40 -27.37
N ASP A 309 -9.92 -13.20 -28.59
CA ASP A 309 -8.92 -14.09 -29.21
C ASP A 309 -7.49 -13.72 -28.86
N VAL A 310 -7.22 -12.43 -28.67
CA VAL A 310 -5.86 -11.92 -28.49
C VAL A 310 -5.85 -10.56 -27.76
N TYR A 311 -4.78 -10.29 -27.02
CA TYR A 311 -4.54 -8.98 -26.39
C TYR A 311 -3.48 -8.18 -27.20
N PHE A 312 -3.90 -7.06 -27.77
CA PHE A 312 -3.00 -6.09 -28.40
C PHE A 312 -2.50 -5.12 -27.37
N LEU A 313 -1.27 -5.29 -26.96
CA LEU A 313 -0.62 -4.46 -25.95
C LEU A 313 0.36 -3.49 -26.63
N PHE A 314 0.00 -2.21 -26.64
CA PHE A 314 0.81 -1.15 -27.21
C PHE A 314 1.54 -0.37 -26.11
N ASN A 315 2.87 -0.33 -26.19
CA ASN A 315 3.67 0.42 -25.24
C ASN A 315 4.73 1.27 -25.96
N PRO A 316 4.36 2.50 -26.43
CA PRO A 316 5.24 3.33 -27.25
C PRO A 316 6.45 3.92 -26.53
N LYS A 317 6.53 3.81 -25.20
CA LYS A 317 7.52 4.54 -24.38
C LYS A 317 8.34 3.64 -23.47
N LEU A 318 8.37 2.34 -23.69
CA LEU A 318 9.30 1.45 -22.98
C LEU A 318 10.72 1.68 -23.49
N SER A 319 11.40 2.66 -22.94
CA SER A 319 12.84 2.79 -23.05
C SER A 319 13.47 2.20 -21.78
N TYR A 320 14.21 1.13 -21.95
CA TYR A 320 14.93 0.39 -20.91
C TYR A 320 15.88 1.23 -20.05
N LYS A 321 16.36 2.33 -20.60
CA LYS A 321 17.38 3.17 -19.96
C LYS A 321 16.85 4.18 -18.95
N ASN A 322 15.55 4.20 -18.69
CA ASN A 322 14.95 5.19 -17.80
C ASN A 322 14.27 4.50 -16.60
N THR A 323 14.69 4.81 -15.38
CA THR A 323 14.17 4.23 -14.12
C THR A 323 12.65 4.35 -13.94
N LEU A 324 12.02 5.37 -14.55
CA LEU A 324 10.55 5.49 -14.62
C LEU A 324 9.89 4.45 -15.54
N ASN A 325 10.65 3.86 -16.47
CA ASN A 325 10.13 2.86 -17.40
C ASN A 325 10.13 1.44 -16.84
N SER A 326 10.90 1.17 -15.80
CA SER A 326 10.94 -0.14 -15.16
C SER A 326 9.64 -0.48 -14.43
N LEU A 327 8.94 0.51 -13.86
CA LEU A 327 7.59 0.32 -13.34
C LEU A 327 6.59 -0.06 -14.46
N ARG A 328 6.76 0.51 -15.64
CA ARG A 328 5.97 0.15 -16.83
C ARG A 328 6.31 -1.24 -17.33
N LEU A 329 7.57 -1.62 -17.28
CA LEU A 329 7.99 -2.99 -17.62
C LEU A 329 7.39 -4.02 -16.67
N ILE A 330 7.38 -3.75 -15.38
CA ILE A 330 6.75 -4.61 -14.38
C ILE A 330 5.24 -4.68 -14.60
N SER A 331 4.59 -3.57 -14.95
CA SER A 331 3.19 -3.58 -15.35
C SER A 331 2.97 -4.44 -16.60
N LEU A 332 3.86 -4.33 -17.59
CA LEU A 332 3.82 -5.15 -18.79
C LEU A 332 3.98 -6.64 -18.47
N ILE A 333 4.94 -7.00 -17.64
CA ILE A 333 5.13 -8.39 -17.18
C ILE A 333 3.87 -8.90 -16.47
N LYS A 334 3.20 -8.05 -15.70
CA LYS A 334 1.90 -8.35 -15.09
C LYS A 334 0.85 -8.70 -16.12
N ASP A 335 0.70 -7.87 -17.11
CA ASP A 335 -0.28 -8.06 -18.17
C ASP A 335 0.01 -9.36 -18.94
N VAL A 336 1.29 -9.59 -19.26
CA VAL A 336 1.74 -10.84 -19.93
C VAL A 336 1.40 -12.07 -19.11
N GLN A 337 1.76 -12.10 -17.83
CA GLN A 337 1.49 -13.25 -16.96
C GLN A 337 0.00 -13.47 -16.70
N TYR A 338 -0.75 -12.38 -16.57
CA TYR A 338 -2.19 -12.49 -16.43
C TYR A 338 -2.81 -13.12 -17.67
N CYS A 339 -2.38 -12.73 -18.87
CA CYS A 339 -2.84 -13.32 -20.11
C CYS A 339 -2.42 -14.79 -20.24
N GLU A 340 -1.22 -15.17 -19.82
CA GLU A 340 -0.80 -16.58 -19.75
C GLU A 340 -1.69 -17.38 -18.81
N TYR A 341 -2.02 -16.82 -17.64
CA TYR A 341 -2.90 -17.45 -16.67
C TYR A 341 -4.31 -17.70 -17.22
N ILE A 342 -4.85 -16.75 -18.00
CA ILE A 342 -6.16 -16.90 -18.66
C ILE A 342 -6.07 -17.51 -20.07
N ASN A 343 -4.87 -17.91 -20.50
CA ASN A 343 -4.57 -18.54 -21.78
C ASN A 343 -4.96 -17.69 -23.02
N ILE A 344 -4.78 -16.37 -22.95
CA ILE A 344 -4.98 -15.45 -24.07
C ILE A 344 -3.63 -15.08 -24.67
N PRO A 345 -3.41 -15.26 -26.00
CA PRO A 345 -2.21 -14.83 -26.69
C PRO A 345 -2.02 -13.31 -26.59
N ILE A 346 -0.76 -12.86 -26.54
CA ILE A 346 -0.41 -11.44 -26.51
C ILE A 346 0.35 -11.05 -27.76
N VAL A 347 -0.03 -9.91 -28.32
CA VAL A 347 0.74 -9.21 -29.33
C VAL A 347 1.29 -7.93 -28.73
N LEU A 348 2.59 -7.92 -28.51
CA LEU A 348 3.30 -6.75 -28.01
C LEU A 348 3.76 -5.87 -29.18
N ILE A 349 3.30 -4.63 -29.19
CA ILE A 349 3.57 -3.66 -30.23
C ILE A 349 4.49 -2.57 -29.68
N SER A 350 5.66 -2.39 -30.27
CA SER A 350 6.67 -1.41 -29.83
C SER A 350 7.38 -0.74 -31.00
N THR A 351 7.65 0.55 -30.88
CA THR A 351 8.32 1.35 -31.91
C THR A 351 9.84 1.43 -31.74
N LYS A 352 10.44 0.81 -30.73
CA LYS A 352 11.87 1.11 -30.46
C LYS A 352 12.72 0.07 -29.74
N ASP A 353 12.27 -1.16 -29.38
CA ASP A 353 13.11 -1.96 -28.50
C ASP A 353 13.25 -3.45 -28.85
N GLN A 354 14.38 -3.80 -29.45
CA GLN A 354 14.90 -5.18 -29.48
C GLN A 354 15.22 -5.68 -28.04
N ASP A 355 15.67 -4.78 -27.16
CA ASP A 355 16.03 -5.08 -25.77
C ASP A 355 14.85 -5.62 -24.94
N LEU A 356 13.62 -5.16 -25.23
CA LEU A 356 12.40 -5.64 -24.56
C LEU A 356 12.14 -7.12 -24.81
N GLN A 357 12.37 -7.57 -26.06
CA GLN A 357 12.21 -8.97 -26.43
C GLN A 357 13.21 -9.88 -25.70
N GLU A 358 14.46 -9.44 -25.61
CA GLU A 358 15.49 -10.17 -24.88
C GLU A 358 15.20 -10.20 -23.39
N MET A 359 14.73 -9.09 -22.81
CA MET A 359 14.34 -9.01 -21.42
C MET A 359 13.18 -9.94 -21.08
N LEU A 360 12.15 -9.99 -21.91
CA LEU A 360 11.01 -10.89 -21.68
C LEU A 360 11.38 -12.36 -21.90
N LYS A 361 12.36 -12.65 -22.78
CA LYS A 361 12.92 -14.00 -22.96
C LYS A 361 13.82 -14.45 -21.81
N LEU A 362 14.51 -13.51 -21.16
CA LEU A 362 15.39 -13.78 -20.01
C LEU A 362 14.61 -13.85 -18.68
N SER A 363 13.32 -13.72 -18.72
CA SER A 363 12.48 -13.36 -17.60
C SER A 363 12.25 -14.44 -16.57
N ASN A 364 13.22 -14.60 -15.75
CA ASN A 364 13.00 -14.84 -14.34
C ASN A 364 12.66 -13.48 -13.71
N ILE A 365 11.43 -13.29 -13.23
CA ILE A 365 10.93 -12.05 -12.59
C ILE A 365 11.85 -11.61 -11.46
N LYS A 366 12.45 -12.56 -10.74
CA LYS A 366 13.45 -12.32 -9.71
C LYS A 366 14.65 -11.54 -10.24
N ASN A 367 15.16 -11.94 -11.39
CA ASN A 367 16.29 -11.24 -12.00
C ASN A 367 15.91 -9.83 -12.46
N LEU A 368 14.71 -9.64 -12.99
CA LEU A 368 14.20 -8.32 -13.37
C LEU A 368 14.00 -7.44 -12.14
N ALA A 369 13.37 -7.96 -11.09
CA ALA A 369 13.18 -7.25 -9.84
C ALA A 369 14.52 -6.87 -9.21
N ASN A 370 15.46 -7.80 -9.10
CA ASN A 370 16.80 -7.54 -8.54
C ASN A 370 17.60 -6.53 -9.36
N ASN A 371 17.50 -6.55 -10.68
CA ASN A 371 18.14 -5.55 -11.53
C ASN A 371 17.53 -4.18 -11.31
N GLU A 372 16.19 -4.09 -11.27
CA GLU A 372 15.48 -2.86 -10.96
C GLU A 372 15.84 -2.31 -9.59
N LEU A 373 15.86 -3.14 -8.56
CA LEU A 373 16.25 -2.76 -7.21
C LEU A 373 17.69 -2.25 -7.15
N ARG A 374 18.61 -2.90 -7.89
CA ARG A 374 20.00 -2.49 -8.00
C ARG A 374 20.15 -1.14 -8.71
N GLU A 375 19.42 -0.91 -9.80
CA GLU A 375 19.43 0.37 -10.51
C GLU A 375 18.83 1.49 -9.64
N ARG A 376 17.72 1.25 -8.94
CA ARG A 376 17.16 2.22 -7.99
C ARG A 376 18.10 2.52 -6.83
N SER A 377 18.89 1.55 -6.37
CA SER A 377 19.87 1.80 -5.32
C SER A 377 20.99 2.75 -5.76
N LYS A 378 21.30 2.80 -7.08
CA LYS A 378 22.32 3.68 -7.64
C LYS A 378 21.80 5.07 -7.99
N TYR A 379 20.60 5.14 -8.57
CA TYR A 379 20.07 6.35 -9.20
C TYR A 379 18.83 6.91 -8.50
N GLY A 380 18.34 6.24 -7.42
CA GLY A 380 17.19 6.62 -6.56
C GLY A 380 15.85 6.51 -7.24
N PRO A 381 14.67 6.70 -6.60
CA PRO A 381 14.53 6.51 -5.17
C PRO A 381 14.62 5.02 -4.81
N ASN A 382 15.36 4.72 -3.76
CA ASN A 382 15.42 3.37 -3.21
C ASN A 382 14.03 2.95 -2.68
N ILE A 383 13.70 1.66 -2.71
CA ILE A 383 12.46 1.09 -2.15
C ILE A 383 12.20 1.54 -0.72
N ASN A 384 13.27 1.66 0.05
CA ASN A 384 13.20 2.15 1.43
C ASN A 384 13.07 3.68 1.52
N THR A 385 12.86 4.39 0.42
CA THR A 385 12.70 5.84 0.40
C THR A 385 11.25 6.19 0.16
N LYS A 386 10.63 6.91 1.08
CA LYS A 386 9.32 7.54 0.88
C LYS A 386 9.54 8.98 0.45
N ILE A 387 8.86 9.41 -0.61
CA ILE A 387 8.93 10.76 -1.14
C ILE A 387 7.58 11.45 -0.97
N PHE A 388 7.61 12.68 -0.46
CA PHE A 388 6.44 13.51 -0.27
C PHE A 388 6.72 14.90 -0.85
N THR A 389 5.69 15.55 -1.36
CA THR A 389 5.72 16.95 -1.73
C THR A 389 5.15 17.80 -0.60
N LEU A 390 5.87 18.80 -0.18
CA LEU A 390 5.48 19.76 0.82
C LEU A 390 5.35 21.14 0.16
N SER A 391 4.20 21.78 0.32
CA SER A 391 4.00 23.15 -0.15
C SER A 391 3.96 24.11 1.04
N SER A 392 4.63 25.25 0.95
CA SER A 392 4.65 26.30 1.97
C SER A 392 4.46 27.66 1.33
N ASP A 393 3.70 28.54 2.00
CA ASP A 393 3.56 29.94 1.57
C ASP A 393 4.82 30.76 1.87
N ASN A 394 5.64 30.31 2.83
CA ASN A 394 6.92 30.93 3.18
C ASN A 394 8.08 29.99 2.89
N GLU A 395 9.23 30.55 2.62
CA GLU A 395 10.46 29.80 2.46
C GLU A 395 10.87 29.14 3.80
N ILE A 396 11.19 27.84 3.74
CA ILE A 396 11.64 27.06 4.89
C ILE A 396 13.16 27.07 4.91
N GLU A 397 13.78 27.28 6.07
CA GLU A 397 15.22 27.14 6.28
C GLU A 397 15.65 25.68 6.04
N THR A 398 16.07 25.37 4.81
CA THR A 398 16.41 24.00 4.42
C THR A 398 17.64 23.44 5.13
N GLU A 399 18.58 24.29 5.54
CA GLU A 399 19.83 23.88 6.20
C GLU A 399 19.59 23.02 7.45
N LYS A 400 18.52 23.34 8.19
CA LYS A 400 18.12 22.58 9.39
C LYS A 400 17.65 21.14 9.06
N TYR A 401 17.24 20.89 7.81
CA TYR A 401 16.57 19.66 7.38
C TYR A 401 17.25 18.99 6.17
N ASN A 402 18.49 19.35 5.85
CA ASN A 402 19.23 18.91 4.66
C ASN A 402 19.24 17.39 4.44
N ASP A 403 19.09 16.57 5.50
CA ASP A 403 19.02 15.11 5.40
C ASP A 403 17.69 14.61 4.80
N TYR A 404 16.65 15.42 4.79
CA TYR A 404 15.28 15.02 4.44
C TYR A 404 14.60 15.91 3.43
N LEU A 405 15.01 17.19 3.33
CA LEU A 405 14.30 18.22 2.57
C LEU A 405 15.14 18.70 1.39
N LEU A 406 14.57 18.64 0.17
CA LEU A 406 15.15 19.16 -1.05
C LEU A 406 14.27 20.30 -1.61
N GLY A 407 14.85 21.33 -2.11
CA GLY A 407 14.17 22.50 -2.67
C GLY A 407 14.76 23.80 -2.13
N PRO A 408 14.07 24.93 -2.26
CA PRO A 408 12.72 25.07 -2.81
C PRO A 408 12.64 25.12 -4.34
N ARG A 409 11.47 24.72 -4.87
CA ARG A 409 11.00 25.14 -6.20
C ARG A 409 9.89 26.17 -6.00
N LYS A 410 9.89 27.24 -6.75
CA LYS A 410 8.83 28.25 -6.67
C LYS A 410 7.82 28.00 -7.78
N GLU A 411 6.60 27.60 -7.41
CA GLU A 411 5.49 27.38 -8.33
C GLU A 411 4.26 28.18 -7.86
N GLU A 412 3.64 28.91 -8.75
CA GLU A 412 2.39 29.67 -8.52
C GLU A 412 2.38 30.52 -7.21
N GLY A 413 3.53 31.11 -6.86
CA GLY A 413 3.65 31.93 -5.66
C GLY A 413 3.88 31.16 -4.35
N ARG A 414 4.01 29.84 -4.40
CA ARG A 414 4.33 28.97 -3.26
C ARG A 414 5.71 28.36 -3.41
N PHE A 415 6.25 27.92 -2.27
CA PHE A 415 7.49 27.17 -2.22
C PHE A 415 7.18 25.69 -2.12
N GLU A 416 7.65 24.89 -3.08
CA GLU A 416 7.52 23.42 -3.06
C GLU A 416 8.85 22.78 -2.69
N TYR A 417 8.76 21.79 -1.83
CA TYR A 417 9.87 20.99 -1.33
C TYR A 417 9.58 19.52 -1.54
N GLU A 418 10.63 18.75 -1.79
CA GLU A 418 10.56 17.30 -1.80
C GLU A 418 11.17 16.76 -0.50
N ILE A 419 10.38 16.02 0.25
CA ILE A 419 10.83 15.35 1.47
C ILE A 419 11.18 13.90 1.11
N ARG A 420 12.43 13.50 1.37
CA ARG A 420 12.92 12.14 1.18
C ARG A 420 13.19 11.47 2.50
N LEU A 421 12.40 10.47 2.86
CA LEU A 421 12.60 9.66 4.04
C LEU A 421 13.20 8.31 3.68
N ILE A 422 14.44 8.08 4.12
CA ILE A 422 15.10 6.78 3.96
C ILE A 422 14.80 5.96 5.21
N LEU A 423 13.89 4.99 5.09
CA LEU A 423 13.36 4.21 6.21
C LEU A 423 14.40 3.31 6.91
N SER A 424 15.54 3.04 6.26
CA SER A 424 16.66 2.31 6.85
C SER A 424 17.57 3.16 7.75
N LYS A 425 17.43 4.50 7.72
CA LYS A 425 18.16 5.41 8.59
C LYS A 425 17.34 5.71 9.84
N ASN A 426 18.01 5.88 10.99
CA ASN A 426 17.36 6.35 12.20
C ASN A 426 16.74 7.72 11.94
N ILE A 427 15.43 7.75 11.76
CA ILE A 427 14.68 8.97 11.48
C ILE A 427 14.32 9.60 12.83
N ASN A 428 14.77 10.83 13.03
CA ASN A 428 14.39 11.57 14.22
C ASN A 428 12.96 12.12 14.05
N TYR A 429 11.99 11.44 14.70
CA TYR A 429 10.57 11.80 14.68
C TYR A 429 10.34 13.28 15.01
N ASN A 430 10.97 13.78 16.07
CA ASN A 430 10.78 15.16 16.49
C ASN A 430 11.30 16.16 15.45
N LYS A 431 12.43 15.86 14.79
CA LYS A 431 12.99 16.72 13.74
C LYS A 431 12.06 16.81 12.52
N ILE A 432 11.37 15.72 12.19
CA ILE A 432 10.36 15.71 11.13
C ILE A 432 9.10 16.44 11.55
N MET A 433 8.66 16.24 12.80
CA MET A 433 7.49 16.94 13.33
C MET A 433 7.72 18.45 13.45
N ASP A 434 8.93 18.89 13.68
CA ASP A 434 9.30 20.32 13.65
C ASP A 434 9.02 20.98 12.29
N LEU A 435 9.16 20.24 11.17
CA LEU A 435 8.78 20.75 9.84
C LEU A 435 7.31 21.16 9.78
N PHE A 436 6.43 20.51 10.56
CA PHE A 436 5.01 20.79 10.59
C PHE A 436 4.60 21.85 11.60
N SER A 437 5.53 22.34 12.41
CA SER A 437 5.29 23.46 13.34
C SER A 437 5.20 24.82 12.65
N TYR A 438 5.61 24.92 11.39
CA TYR A 438 5.44 26.11 10.56
C TYR A 438 3.96 26.29 10.22
N THR A 439 3.40 27.42 10.62
CA THR A 439 1.95 27.72 10.61
C THR A 439 1.27 27.72 9.23
N ASN A 440 2.04 27.65 8.14
CA ASN A 440 1.57 27.78 6.76
C ASN A 440 1.95 26.60 5.86
N ILE A 441 2.24 25.44 6.43
CA ILE A 441 2.55 24.23 5.65
C ILE A 441 1.26 23.53 5.27
N HIS A 442 1.04 23.32 3.98
CA HIS A 442 -0.01 22.45 3.48
C HIS A 442 0.37 20.98 3.70
N ASN A 443 -0.63 20.12 3.89
CA ASN A 443 -0.39 18.70 4.13
C ASN A 443 0.48 18.09 3.03
N PRO A 444 1.55 17.37 3.38
CA PRO A 444 2.39 16.73 2.39
C PRO A 444 1.58 15.67 1.64
N THR A 445 1.68 15.69 0.33
CA THR A 445 1.09 14.65 -0.52
C THR A 445 2.17 13.67 -0.94
N LYS A 446 1.85 12.37 -0.86
CA LYS A 446 2.75 11.34 -1.38
C LYS A 446 2.91 11.56 -2.89
N SER A 447 4.15 11.67 -3.36
CA SER A 447 4.41 11.84 -4.78
C SER A 447 3.75 10.70 -5.58
N ARG A 448 2.99 11.05 -6.62
CA ARG A 448 2.32 10.09 -7.50
C ARG A 448 3.28 9.32 -8.42
N ASN A 449 4.55 9.68 -8.41
CA ASN A 449 5.55 9.19 -9.37
C ASN A 449 6.42 8.05 -8.84
N ILE A 450 5.98 7.38 -7.78
CA ILE A 450 6.71 6.21 -7.24
C ILE A 450 5.77 5.03 -7.08
#